data_e50b4a4f3f1221888741691356aa3005
#
_entry.id   e50b4a4f3f1221888741691356aa3005
#
_cell.length_a   1.000
_cell.length_b   1.000
_cell.length_c   1.000
_cell.angle_alpha   90.00
_cell.angle_beta   90.00
_cell.angle_gamma   90.00
#
_symmetry.space_group_name_H-M   'P 1'
#
loop_
_entity.id
_entity.type
_entity.pdbx_description
1 polymer ?
#
loop_
_entity_poly.entity_id
_entity_poly.type
_entity_poly.pdbx_seq_one_letter_code
_entity_poly.pdbx_strand_id
1 'polypeptide(L)'
;MRTSRSPVRSRLAPLFTGVAALAALLVAAPAAHAADPPLRDLAAAKGKAIGTAVTGSKLTGTYGEIAGREFNWLTPGNAMKWGSVEPTRGAFDWTEADRIVDFAEAHDQDVRGHTLVWHSQNPSWLDNGTWTPAQLSQLMNDHIALEVGRYKGRLAAWDVVNEPFNEDGTYRQTLWYNGLGTDYIAQALTAARAADPAAKLYINDYNVEGVNAKSTALYNLVRDLKARGVPIDGVGLQAHLILGQVPSTLQQNIQRFADLGVDVAITELDIRMQLPATEAKLAQQRTEYDAVVKACVAVTRCTAVTVWGFTDSDSWIPDTFPGQGAATPYDENYAPKPAYHGIVTALGGTVTEPPVPAGCSAAYSVANQWNTGFTGNVTIRCAAGSSLSSWRVTWTFGAGQQIGQAWNASCTQTGATVSCANASWNGGVSSGGSVSFGFNGTWSGSNPVPTVTLG
;
A
#
# COMPACT_ATOMS: atom_id res chain seq x y z
N MET A 1 19.87 -0.21 -100.43
CA MET A 1 19.57 -1.40 -101.29
C MET A 1 19.32 -2.59 -100.39
N ARG A 2 18.10 -3.04 -100.43
CA ARG A 2 17.65 -4.43 -100.58
C ARG A 2 18.69 -5.47 -100.05
N THR A 3 18.45 -6.48 -99.31
CA THR A 3 17.36 -7.42 -98.94
C THR A 3 18.04 -8.43 -98.04
N SER A 4 17.59 -9.31 -97.34
CA SER A 4 16.49 -10.27 -97.50
C SER A 4 16.31 -11.03 -96.16
N ARG A 5 15.06 -11.39 -95.88
CA ARG A 5 14.60 -12.21 -94.77
C ARG A 5 14.85 -13.72 -95.01
N SER A 6 15.08 -14.43 -93.91
CA SER A 6 14.55 -15.81 -93.82
C SER A 6 14.34 -16.22 -92.39
N PRO A 7 13.33 -17.03 -92.07
CA PRO A 7 12.76 -17.20 -90.72
C PRO A 7 13.33 -18.44 -90.05
N VAL A 8 13.59 -18.34 -88.71
CA VAL A 8 13.91 -19.47 -87.87
C VAL A 8 12.73 -19.84 -87.04
N ARG A 9 12.29 -21.10 -87.19
CA ARG A 9 11.18 -21.72 -86.48
C ARG A 9 11.53 -21.87 -85.00
N SER A 10 10.69 -21.33 -84.12
CA SER A 10 10.70 -21.56 -82.71
C SER A 10 10.06 -22.91 -82.32
N ARG A 11 10.78 -23.71 -81.61
CA ARG A 11 10.23 -24.90 -80.92
C ARG A 11 9.83 -24.50 -79.50
N LEU A 12 8.54 -24.60 -79.16
CA LEU A 12 7.98 -24.45 -77.84
C LEU A 12 8.30 -25.70 -77.01
N ALA A 13 8.96 -25.51 -75.87
CA ALA A 13 9.07 -26.49 -74.80
C ALA A 13 8.08 -26.11 -73.69
N PRO A 14 7.37 -27.04 -73.06
CA PRO A 14 6.43 -26.69 -71.99
C PRO A 14 7.19 -26.46 -70.70
N LEU A 15 6.98 -25.26 -70.09
CA LEU A 15 7.37 -24.98 -68.71
C LEU A 15 6.39 -25.67 -67.77
N PHE A 16 6.88 -26.60 -66.96
CA PHE A 16 6.18 -27.06 -65.76
C PHE A 16 6.40 -26.03 -64.64
N THR A 17 5.33 -25.27 -64.30
CA THR A 17 5.31 -24.42 -63.11
C THR A 17 4.95 -25.29 -61.91
N GLY A 18 5.95 -25.64 -61.12
CA GLY A 18 5.74 -26.18 -59.79
C GLY A 18 5.37 -25.09 -58.82
N VAL A 19 4.13 -25.07 -58.31
CA VAL A 19 3.69 -24.22 -57.22
C VAL A 19 4.20 -24.82 -55.91
N ALA A 20 5.31 -24.24 -55.37
CA ALA A 20 5.71 -24.52 -53.98
C ALA A 20 4.84 -23.74 -53.04
N ALA A 21 3.90 -24.42 -52.35
CA ALA A 21 3.13 -23.86 -51.28
C ALA A 21 4.05 -23.68 -50.05
N LEU A 22 4.51 -22.46 -49.77
CA LEU A 22 5.13 -22.10 -48.50
C LEU A 22 4.02 -22.05 -47.42
N ALA A 23 3.93 -23.09 -46.59
CA ALA A 23 3.14 -23.04 -45.38
C ALA A 23 3.88 -22.12 -44.36
N ALA A 24 3.47 -20.87 -44.26
CA ALA A 24 3.89 -19.98 -43.18
C ALA A 24 3.29 -20.48 -41.86
N LEU A 25 4.12 -21.14 -41.04
CA LEU A 25 3.78 -21.35 -39.63
C LEU A 25 3.72 -19.98 -38.96
N LEU A 26 2.53 -19.49 -38.72
CA LEU A 26 2.24 -18.40 -37.78
C LEU A 26 2.54 -18.95 -36.37
N VAL A 27 3.77 -18.74 -35.90
CA VAL A 27 4.06 -18.85 -34.48
C VAL A 27 3.34 -17.68 -33.82
N ALA A 28 2.19 -17.95 -33.19
CA ALA A 28 1.52 -16.97 -32.35
C ALA A 28 2.51 -16.61 -31.24
N ALA A 29 2.99 -15.36 -31.24
CA ALA A 29 3.71 -14.83 -30.11
C ALA A 29 2.81 -14.99 -28.87
N PRO A 30 3.34 -15.44 -27.70
CA PRO A 30 2.55 -15.47 -26.49
C PRO A 30 2.03 -14.07 -26.26
N ALA A 31 0.69 -13.96 -26.04
CA ALA A 31 0.08 -12.70 -25.68
C ALA A 31 0.83 -12.17 -24.46
N ALA A 32 1.46 -10.99 -24.59
CA ALA A 32 2.02 -10.31 -23.45
C ALA A 32 0.87 -10.13 -22.45
N HIS A 33 0.98 -10.76 -21.28
CA HIS A 33 0.05 -10.52 -20.21
C HIS A 33 0.10 -9.01 -19.94
N ALA A 34 -1.06 -8.34 -20.02
CA ALA A 34 -1.15 -6.97 -19.57
C ALA A 34 -0.67 -6.95 -18.11
N ALA A 35 0.30 -6.11 -17.82
CA ALA A 35 0.74 -5.93 -16.43
C ALA A 35 -0.50 -5.58 -15.58
N ASP A 36 -0.56 -6.10 -14.35
CA ASP A 36 -1.64 -5.76 -13.44
C ASP A 36 -1.73 -4.24 -13.30
N PRO A 37 -2.96 -3.67 -13.28
CA PRO A 37 -3.10 -2.22 -13.17
C PRO A 37 -2.46 -1.73 -11.87
N PRO A 38 -1.72 -0.61 -11.89
CA PRO A 38 -1.08 -0.06 -10.70
C PRO A 38 -2.12 0.35 -9.66
N LEU A 39 -1.71 0.45 -8.40
CA LEU A 39 -2.59 0.79 -7.28
C LEU A 39 -3.34 2.11 -7.53
N ARG A 40 -2.69 3.10 -8.15
CA ARG A 40 -3.30 4.41 -8.47
C ARG A 40 -4.55 4.28 -9.35
N ASP A 41 -4.53 3.38 -10.33
CA ASP A 41 -5.64 3.18 -11.26
C ASP A 41 -6.79 2.42 -10.57
N LEU A 42 -6.46 1.42 -9.76
CA LEU A 42 -7.44 0.70 -8.94
C LEU A 42 -8.14 1.61 -7.95
N ALA A 43 -7.37 2.48 -7.27
CA ALA A 43 -7.91 3.45 -6.32
C ALA A 43 -8.78 4.49 -7.04
N ALA A 44 -8.33 5.04 -8.16
CA ALA A 44 -9.09 5.99 -8.97
C ALA A 44 -10.42 5.41 -9.46
N ALA A 45 -10.46 4.13 -9.85
CA ALA A 45 -11.69 3.42 -10.20
C ALA A 45 -12.71 3.32 -9.04
N LYS A 46 -12.24 3.48 -7.77
CA LYS A 46 -13.09 3.57 -6.57
C LYS A 46 -13.39 5.02 -6.16
N GLY A 47 -12.90 6.01 -6.90
CA GLY A 47 -12.99 7.42 -6.53
C GLY A 47 -12.16 7.77 -5.29
N LYS A 48 -11.03 7.08 -5.10
CA LYS A 48 -10.10 7.23 -3.97
C LYS A 48 -8.71 7.58 -4.47
N ALA A 49 -7.91 8.19 -3.59
CA ALA A 49 -6.48 8.30 -3.77
C ALA A 49 -5.76 7.19 -3.01
N ILE A 50 -4.63 6.75 -3.56
CA ILE A 50 -3.65 5.89 -2.88
C ILE A 50 -2.30 6.61 -2.88
N GLY A 51 -1.71 6.76 -1.70
CA GLY A 51 -0.49 7.53 -1.52
C GLY A 51 0.63 6.80 -0.80
N THR A 52 1.79 7.43 -0.78
CA THR A 52 2.93 7.01 0.03
C THR A 52 3.70 8.19 0.58
N ALA A 53 4.23 8.06 1.79
CA ALA A 53 5.27 8.97 2.28
C ALA A 53 6.59 8.71 1.54
N VAL A 54 7.33 9.77 1.24
CA VAL A 54 8.57 9.70 0.46
C VAL A 54 9.68 10.58 1.04
N THR A 55 10.92 10.21 0.71
CA THR A 55 12.12 11.02 0.90
C THR A 55 12.57 11.52 -0.46
N GLY A 56 12.71 12.84 -0.64
CA GLY A 56 12.97 13.46 -1.95
C GLY A 56 14.24 12.97 -2.63
N SER A 57 15.34 12.83 -1.86
CA SER A 57 16.63 12.32 -2.39
C SER A 57 16.57 10.86 -2.87
N LYS A 58 15.57 10.09 -2.48
CA LYS A 58 15.36 8.70 -2.91
C LYS A 58 14.49 8.56 -4.16
N LEU A 59 13.85 9.63 -4.65
CA LEU A 59 12.95 9.60 -5.82
C LEU A 59 13.73 9.43 -7.14
N THR A 60 14.53 8.37 -7.23
CA THR A 60 15.34 7.97 -8.39
C THR A 60 15.37 6.46 -8.52
N GLY A 61 15.74 5.94 -9.71
CA GLY A 61 15.84 4.49 -9.97
C GLY A 61 14.56 3.75 -9.58
N THR A 62 14.69 2.53 -9.08
CA THR A 62 13.55 1.65 -8.74
C THR A 62 12.61 2.26 -7.70
N TYR A 63 13.13 3.00 -6.72
CA TYR A 63 12.28 3.69 -5.74
C TYR A 63 11.39 4.74 -6.42
N GLY A 64 11.98 5.60 -7.27
CA GLY A 64 11.23 6.62 -8.02
C GLY A 64 10.25 5.98 -9.01
N GLU A 65 10.64 4.93 -9.71
CA GLU A 65 9.78 4.20 -10.64
C GLU A 65 8.53 3.63 -9.96
N ILE A 66 8.67 3.01 -8.77
CA ILE A 66 7.55 2.49 -8.01
C ILE A 66 6.69 3.64 -7.48
N ALA A 67 7.30 4.66 -6.88
CA ALA A 67 6.59 5.81 -6.33
C ALA A 67 5.74 6.52 -7.41
N GLY A 68 6.28 6.71 -8.62
CA GLY A 68 5.57 7.34 -9.74
C GLY A 68 4.50 6.46 -10.37
N ARG A 69 4.72 5.14 -10.41
CA ARG A 69 3.80 4.21 -11.06
C ARG A 69 2.60 3.84 -10.18
N GLU A 70 2.87 3.49 -8.89
CA GLU A 70 1.85 2.87 -8.04
C GLU A 70 0.93 3.89 -7.35
N PHE A 71 1.42 5.10 -7.10
CA PHE A 71 0.71 6.05 -6.27
C PHE A 71 0.26 7.28 -7.06
N ASN A 72 -0.87 7.87 -6.69
CA ASN A 72 -1.35 9.15 -7.22
C ASN A 72 -1.32 10.27 -6.16
N TRP A 73 -0.71 10.01 -5.00
CA TRP A 73 -0.59 10.96 -3.90
C TRP A 73 0.73 10.77 -3.17
N LEU A 74 1.47 11.85 -2.92
CA LEU A 74 2.72 11.82 -2.16
C LEU A 74 2.62 12.66 -0.88
N THR A 75 3.28 12.20 0.17
CA THR A 75 3.47 12.95 1.42
C THR A 75 4.97 13.07 1.71
N PRO A 76 5.52 14.29 1.84
CA PRO A 76 6.90 14.48 2.30
C PRO A 76 7.06 13.94 3.72
N GLY A 77 7.80 12.85 3.91
CA GLY A 77 7.95 12.21 5.22
C GLY A 77 8.56 13.14 6.29
N ASN A 78 9.52 13.99 5.88
CA ASN A 78 10.18 14.93 6.78
C ASN A 78 10.40 16.33 6.17
N ALA A 79 10.40 16.47 4.86
CA ALA A 79 10.90 17.65 4.16
C ALA A 79 10.08 18.93 4.42
N MET A 80 8.81 18.80 4.82
CA MET A 80 7.91 19.91 5.15
C MET A 80 7.65 20.06 6.66
N LYS A 81 8.47 19.45 7.52
CA LYS A 81 8.42 19.69 8.96
C LYS A 81 9.23 20.92 9.31
N TRP A 82 8.77 21.73 10.25
CA TRP A 82 9.34 23.04 10.55
C TRP A 82 10.87 23.00 10.76
N GLY A 83 11.37 22.00 11.51
CA GLY A 83 12.81 21.83 11.73
C GLY A 83 13.62 21.55 10.47
N SER A 84 13.01 20.96 9.43
CA SER A 84 13.63 20.76 8.12
C SER A 84 13.59 22.03 7.27
N VAL A 85 12.45 22.72 7.29
CA VAL A 85 12.22 23.92 6.47
C VAL A 85 13.00 25.13 6.99
N GLU A 86 13.10 25.32 8.32
CA GLU A 86 13.74 26.47 8.95
C GLU A 86 14.66 26.04 10.10
N PRO A 87 15.74 25.29 9.82
CA PRO A 87 16.64 24.77 10.85
C PRO A 87 17.33 25.86 11.68
N THR A 88 17.54 27.01 11.07
CA THR A 88 18.04 28.23 11.72
C THR A 88 17.04 29.36 11.42
N ARG A 89 16.71 30.15 12.42
CA ARG A 89 15.72 31.22 12.32
C ARG A 89 16.01 32.17 11.14
N GLY A 90 15.07 32.27 10.23
CA GLY A 90 15.18 33.08 9.01
C GLY A 90 16.02 32.45 7.89
N ALA A 91 16.55 31.23 8.07
CA ALA A 91 17.26 30.50 7.02
C ALA A 91 16.44 29.26 6.60
N PHE A 92 15.95 29.28 5.37
CA PHE A 92 15.01 28.27 4.86
C PHE A 92 15.70 27.33 3.88
N ASP A 93 15.39 26.02 4.00
CA ASP A 93 15.80 24.99 3.06
C ASP A 93 14.56 24.28 2.48
N TRP A 94 14.29 24.51 1.22
CA TRP A 94 13.17 23.94 0.46
C TRP A 94 13.59 22.80 -0.47
N THR A 95 14.89 22.48 -0.50
CA THR A 95 15.47 21.59 -1.52
C THR A 95 14.78 20.26 -1.62
N GLU A 96 14.55 19.58 -0.50
CA GLU A 96 13.90 18.27 -0.50
C GLU A 96 12.40 18.38 -0.73
N ALA A 97 11.74 19.39 -0.18
CA ALA A 97 10.31 19.62 -0.38
C ALA A 97 10.00 19.96 -1.84
N ASP A 98 10.76 20.88 -2.46
CA ASP A 98 10.62 21.22 -3.88
C ASP A 98 10.80 19.98 -4.76
N ARG A 99 11.83 19.16 -4.49
CA ARG A 99 12.08 17.92 -5.25
C ARG A 99 10.88 16.97 -5.23
N ILE A 100 10.22 16.83 -4.08
CA ILE A 100 9.03 15.96 -3.95
C ILE A 100 7.87 16.53 -4.74
N VAL A 101 7.63 17.84 -4.63
CA VAL A 101 6.52 18.51 -5.35
C VAL A 101 6.75 18.47 -6.85
N ASP A 102 7.97 18.77 -7.32
CA ASP A 102 8.32 18.70 -8.74
C ASP A 102 8.22 17.26 -9.30
N PHE A 103 8.61 16.26 -8.51
CA PHE A 103 8.43 14.85 -8.87
C PHE A 103 6.95 14.50 -9.00
N ALA A 104 6.12 14.90 -8.03
CA ALA A 104 4.69 14.65 -8.04
C ALA A 104 4.01 15.26 -9.30
N GLU A 105 4.33 16.52 -9.62
CA GLU A 105 3.82 17.18 -10.83
C GLU A 105 4.25 16.46 -12.12
N ALA A 106 5.49 15.96 -12.18
CA ALA A 106 5.98 15.21 -13.34
C ALA A 106 5.32 13.84 -13.52
N HIS A 107 4.63 13.32 -12.49
CA HIS A 107 3.98 12.00 -12.49
C HIS A 107 2.45 12.06 -12.31
N ASP A 108 1.85 13.25 -12.49
CA ASP A 108 0.41 13.48 -12.29
C ASP A 108 -0.07 12.98 -10.91
N GLN A 109 0.62 13.42 -9.84
CA GLN A 109 0.33 13.07 -8.45
C GLN A 109 -0.02 14.32 -7.65
N ASP A 110 -0.96 14.19 -6.72
CA ASP A 110 -1.23 15.21 -5.71
C ASP A 110 -0.21 15.12 -4.57
N VAL A 111 -0.04 16.22 -3.84
CA VAL A 111 0.82 16.28 -2.66
C VAL A 111 0.01 16.68 -1.43
N ARG A 112 0.26 15.97 -0.31
CA ARG A 112 -0.19 16.31 1.04
C ARG A 112 0.97 16.93 1.81
N GLY A 113 0.89 18.20 2.14
CA GLY A 113 1.87 18.87 2.99
C GLY A 113 1.80 18.34 4.42
N HIS A 114 2.94 17.95 4.97
CA HIS A 114 3.05 17.35 6.30
C HIS A 114 4.32 17.86 6.99
N THR A 115 4.23 18.67 8.04
CA THR A 115 3.07 19.20 8.75
C THR A 115 3.39 20.59 9.29
N LEU A 116 2.40 21.48 9.40
CA LEU A 116 2.65 22.89 9.75
C LEU A 116 2.86 23.11 11.26
N VAL A 117 1.97 22.58 12.10
CA VAL A 117 2.03 22.78 13.56
C VAL A 117 2.02 21.42 14.26
N TRP A 118 3.13 21.10 14.87
CA TRP A 118 3.33 19.84 15.59
C TRP A 118 4.12 20.08 16.89
N HIS A 119 4.17 19.09 17.78
CA HIS A 119 4.91 19.15 19.04
C HIS A 119 6.32 18.58 18.89
N SER A 120 6.66 17.99 17.75
CA SER A 120 7.93 17.33 17.50
C SER A 120 8.58 17.88 16.22
N GLN A 121 9.87 17.63 16.06
CA GLN A 121 10.68 18.06 14.92
C GLN A 121 10.58 19.57 14.62
N ASN A 122 10.35 20.38 15.66
CA ASN A 122 10.52 21.83 15.58
C ASN A 122 12.01 22.18 15.54
N PRO A 123 12.38 23.35 15.00
CA PRO A 123 13.76 23.80 15.10
C PRO A 123 14.11 24.17 16.55
N SER A 124 15.36 23.90 16.95
CA SER A 124 15.81 24.12 18.33
C SER A 124 15.69 25.57 18.81
N TRP A 125 15.78 26.54 17.89
CA TRP A 125 15.59 27.96 18.23
C TRP A 125 14.15 28.27 18.66
N LEU A 126 13.17 27.52 18.17
CA LEU A 126 11.76 27.67 18.54
C LEU A 126 11.49 26.98 19.90
N ASP A 127 11.90 25.71 20.04
CA ASP A 127 11.62 24.93 21.27
C ASP A 127 12.36 25.47 22.50
N ASN A 128 13.58 25.99 22.33
CA ASN A 128 14.38 26.55 23.41
C ASN A 128 14.14 28.06 23.64
N GLY A 129 13.29 28.67 22.84
CA GLY A 129 12.92 30.09 22.96
C GLY A 129 11.99 30.35 24.13
N THR A 130 11.98 31.59 24.60
CA THR A 130 10.97 32.07 25.54
C THR A 130 10.07 33.07 24.82
N TRP A 131 8.82 32.73 24.70
CA TRP A 131 7.87 33.46 23.86
C TRP A 131 6.68 33.94 24.69
N THR A 132 6.30 35.20 24.50
CA THR A 132 4.98 35.64 24.92
C THR A 132 3.89 35.01 24.02
N PRO A 133 2.64 34.89 24.48
CA PRO A 133 1.55 34.39 23.63
C PRO A 133 1.43 35.11 22.28
N ALA A 134 1.60 36.43 22.26
CA ALA A 134 1.54 37.23 21.04
C ALA A 134 2.70 36.89 20.07
N GLN A 135 3.92 36.71 20.59
CA GLN A 135 5.08 36.31 19.76
C GLN A 135 4.90 34.88 19.22
N LEU A 136 4.41 33.96 20.04
CA LEU A 136 4.19 32.59 19.63
C LEU A 136 3.10 32.49 18.55
N SER A 137 2.01 33.22 18.71
CA SER A 137 0.95 33.33 17.69
C SER A 137 1.50 33.91 16.38
N GLN A 138 2.34 34.95 16.46
CA GLN A 138 2.94 35.56 15.26
C GLN A 138 3.88 34.57 14.55
N LEU A 139 4.77 33.87 15.29
CA LEU A 139 5.68 32.86 14.74
C LEU A 139 4.91 31.76 14.01
N MET A 140 3.85 31.21 14.61
CA MET A 140 3.01 30.19 14.00
C MET A 140 2.35 30.69 12.71
N ASN A 141 1.77 31.89 12.75
CA ASN A 141 1.11 32.45 11.59
C ASN A 141 2.08 32.78 10.45
N ASP A 142 3.27 33.29 10.76
CA ASP A 142 4.30 33.62 9.77
C ASP A 142 4.83 32.35 9.09
N HIS A 143 5.09 31.30 9.86
CA HIS A 143 5.50 29.99 9.33
C HIS A 143 4.45 29.43 8.37
N ILE A 144 3.18 29.37 8.83
CA ILE A 144 2.07 28.87 8.01
C ILE A 144 1.92 29.71 6.73
N ALA A 145 1.94 31.03 6.85
CA ALA A 145 1.80 31.90 5.69
C ALA A 145 2.94 31.74 4.67
N LEU A 146 4.16 31.51 5.16
CA LEU A 146 5.34 31.32 4.34
C LEU A 146 5.29 29.97 3.61
N GLU A 147 5.12 28.87 4.35
CA GLU A 147 5.20 27.53 3.79
C GLU A 147 3.98 27.20 2.90
N VAL A 148 2.77 27.45 3.37
CA VAL A 148 1.56 27.27 2.57
C VAL A 148 1.56 28.22 1.36
N GLY A 149 2.00 29.46 1.54
CA GLY A 149 2.11 30.45 0.48
C GLY A 149 3.11 30.05 -0.61
N ARG A 150 4.23 29.40 -0.26
CA ARG A 150 5.20 28.87 -1.21
C ARG A 150 4.59 27.85 -2.16
N TYR A 151 3.77 26.97 -1.64
CA TYR A 151 3.15 25.87 -2.40
C TYR A 151 1.71 26.13 -2.78
N LYS A 152 1.25 27.36 -2.68
CA LYS A 152 -0.12 27.75 -3.00
C LYS A 152 -0.57 27.25 -4.38
N GLY A 153 -1.65 26.47 -4.38
CA GLY A 153 -2.24 25.88 -5.57
C GLY A 153 -1.49 24.68 -6.14
N ARG A 154 -0.38 24.25 -5.50
CA ARG A 154 0.40 23.07 -5.89
C ARG A 154 0.12 21.86 -4.99
N LEU A 155 -0.38 22.06 -3.77
CA LEU A 155 -0.71 21.01 -2.84
C LEU A 155 -2.22 20.84 -2.71
N ALA A 156 -2.66 19.58 -2.73
CA ALA A 156 -4.08 19.26 -2.60
C ALA A 156 -4.58 19.36 -1.14
N ALA A 157 -3.71 19.07 -0.17
CA ALA A 157 -4.07 19.11 1.25
C ALA A 157 -2.88 19.47 2.14
N TRP A 158 -3.18 19.91 3.37
CA TRP A 158 -2.22 20.14 4.46
C TRP A 158 -2.67 19.48 5.75
N ASP A 159 -1.76 18.82 6.43
CA ASP A 159 -1.87 18.51 7.86
C ASP A 159 -1.51 19.78 8.63
N VAL A 160 -2.52 20.57 8.96
CA VAL A 160 -2.31 21.89 9.58
C VAL A 160 -1.90 21.75 11.04
N VAL A 161 -2.54 20.82 11.75
CA VAL A 161 -2.20 20.47 13.13
C VAL A 161 -2.04 18.96 13.24
N ASN A 162 -0.90 18.55 13.76
CA ASN A 162 -0.57 17.13 13.96
C ASN A 162 -0.54 16.80 15.45
N GLU A 163 -1.22 15.71 15.85
CA GLU A 163 -1.19 15.07 17.16
C GLU A 163 -1.50 15.97 18.35
N PRO A 164 -2.65 16.65 18.36
CA PRO A 164 -3.02 17.55 19.45
C PRO A 164 -3.43 16.85 20.76
N PHE A 165 -3.67 15.52 20.74
CA PHE A 165 -4.22 14.81 21.90
C PHE A 165 -3.30 13.74 22.48
N ASN A 166 -3.41 13.53 23.79
CA ASN A 166 -2.94 12.37 24.52
C ASN A 166 -3.89 11.19 24.36
N GLU A 167 -3.46 9.97 24.76
CA GLU A 167 -4.24 8.74 24.60
C GLU A 167 -5.58 8.76 25.38
N ASP A 168 -5.65 9.50 26.48
CA ASP A 168 -6.86 9.69 27.29
C ASP A 168 -7.83 10.73 26.74
N GLY A 169 -7.48 11.38 25.61
CA GLY A 169 -8.28 12.43 24.99
C GLY A 169 -8.07 13.83 25.57
N THR A 170 -7.14 14.01 26.50
CA THR A 170 -6.74 15.35 26.95
C THR A 170 -5.83 16.01 25.92
N TYR A 171 -5.80 17.35 25.88
CA TYR A 171 -4.86 18.05 25.00
C TYR A 171 -3.41 17.81 25.43
N ARG A 172 -2.55 17.54 24.45
CA ARG A 172 -1.12 17.38 24.65
C ARG A 172 -0.52 18.71 25.12
N GLN A 173 0.31 18.65 26.16
CA GLN A 173 1.01 19.80 26.73
C GLN A 173 2.20 20.20 25.86
N THR A 174 1.92 20.85 24.74
CA THR A 174 2.90 21.30 23.74
C THR A 174 3.27 22.77 23.95
N LEU A 175 4.31 23.26 23.29
CA LEU A 175 4.63 24.69 23.18
C LEU A 175 3.38 25.51 22.79
N TRP A 176 2.64 25.01 21.82
CA TRP A 176 1.46 25.67 21.26
C TRP A 176 0.29 25.73 22.24
N TYR A 177 -0.06 24.59 22.83
CA TYR A 177 -1.16 24.52 23.81
C TYR A 177 -0.84 25.31 25.07
N ASN A 178 0.39 25.18 25.60
CA ASN A 178 0.79 25.88 26.81
C ASN A 178 0.87 27.40 26.63
N GLY A 179 1.25 27.86 25.44
CA GLY A 179 1.38 29.28 25.13
C GLY A 179 0.09 29.95 24.64
N LEU A 180 -0.77 29.21 23.92
CA LEU A 180 -1.92 29.78 23.22
C LEU A 180 -3.28 29.18 23.63
N GLY A 181 -3.29 28.16 24.50
CA GLY A 181 -4.50 27.41 24.82
C GLY A 181 -5.03 26.60 23.63
N THR A 182 -6.26 26.14 23.72
CA THR A 182 -6.91 25.32 22.68
C THR A 182 -7.11 26.06 21.35
N ASP A 183 -7.14 27.38 21.38
CA ASP A 183 -7.44 28.21 20.19
C ASP A 183 -6.30 28.24 19.17
N TYR A 184 -5.09 27.75 19.49
CA TYR A 184 -4.00 27.65 18.52
C TYR A 184 -4.41 26.84 17.28
N ILE A 185 -5.28 25.82 17.45
CA ILE A 185 -5.76 24.97 16.35
C ILE A 185 -6.64 25.79 15.38
N ALA A 186 -7.58 26.55 15.92
CA ALA A 186 -8.43 27.43 15.11
C ALA A 186 -7.65 28.54 14.42
N GLN A 187 -6.63 29.10 15.10
CA GLN A 187 -5.72 30.10 14.51
C GLN A 187 -4.92 29.49 13.35
N ALA A 188 -4.32 28.32 13.54
CA ALA A 188 -3.53 27.64 12.52
C ALA A 188 -4.36 27.33 11.26
N LEU A 189 -5.56 26.76 11.43
CA LEU A 189 -6.49 26.48 10.32
C LEU A 189 -6.91 27.77 9.58
N THR A 190 -7.17 28.83 10.30
CA THR A 190 -7.54 30.13 9.72
C THR A 190 -6.38 30.75 8.93
N ALA A 191 -5.16 30.68 9.46
CA ALA A 191 -3.96 31.16 8.79
C ALA A 191 -3.65 30.34 7.51
N ALA A 192 -3.77 29.01 7.56
CA ALA A 192 -3.59 28.14 6.43
C ALA A 192 -4.60 28.41 5.31
N ARG A 193 -5.88 28.61 5.63
CA ARG A 193 -6.92 28.97 4.67
C ARG A 193 -6.69 30.32 4.04
N ALA A 194 -6.18 31.29 4.81
CA ALA A 194 -5.83 32.61 4.27
C ALA A 194 -4.66 32.54 3.29
N ALA A 195 -3.67 31.67 3.55
CA ALA A 195 -2.52 31.49 2.70
C ALA A 195 -2.86 30.74 1.39
N ASP A 196 -3.63 29.65 1.49
CA ASP A 196 -4.15 28.91 0.32
C ASP A 196 -5.67 28.62 0.49
N PRO A 197 -6.54 29.35 -0.22
CA PRO A 197 -7.97 29.12 -0.20
C PRO A 197 -8.41 27.78 -0.82
N ALA A 198 -7.57 27.11 -1.64
CA ALA A 198 -7.93 25.92 -2.39
C ALA A 198 -7.54 24.62 -1.69
N ALA A 199 -6.44 24.61 -0.96
CA ALA A 199 -5.95 23.41 -0.27
C ALA A 199 -6.92 22.92 0.80
N LYS A 200 -7.06 21.61 0.93
CA LYS A 200 -7.83 20.97 1.98
C LYS A 200 -7.07 20.97 3.31
N LEU A 201 -7.71 21.35 4.38
CA LEU A 201 -7.09 21.53 5.70
C LEU A 201 -7.50 20.41 6.66
N TYR A 202 -6.52 19.69 7.18
CA TYR A 202 -6.70 18.51 8.03
C TYR A 202 -6.10 18.71 9.42
N ILE A 203 -6.70 18.04 10.40
CA ILE A 203 -6.09 17.68 11.68
C ILE A 203 -5.75 16.21 11.60
N ASN A 204 -4.51 15.84 11.89
CA ASN A 204 -3.97 14.49 11.75
C ASN A 204 -3.55 13.94 13.12
N ASP A 205 -3.90 12.70 13.47
CA ASP A 205 -3.50 12.10 14.75
C ASP A 205 -3.40 10.56 14.62
N TYR A 206 -2.62 9.94 15.50
CA TYR A 206 -2.46 8.48 15.61
C TYR A 206 -3.36 7.92 16.72
N ASN A 207 -3.59 6.61 16.73
CA ASN A 207 -4.47 5.90 17.67
C ASN A 207 -5.91 6.46 17.73
N VAL A 208 -6.33 7.10 16.65
CA VAL A 208 -7.69 7.63 16.46
C VAL A 208 -8.49 6.82 15.42
N GLU A 209 -8.02 5.68 15.01
CA GLU A 209 -8.63 4.81 14.01
C GLU A 209 -9.92 4.17 14.51
N GLY A 210 -9.94 3.72 15.76
CA GLY A 210 -11.12 3.14 16.41
C GLY A 210 -11.91 4.16 17.24
N VAL A 211 -13.09 3.77 17.69
CA VAL A 211 -13.88 4.56 18.64
C VAL A 211 -13.28 4.37 20.04
N ASN A 212 -12.59 5.40 20.53
CA ASN A 212 -11.94 5.46 21.84
C ASN A 212 -11.98 6.87 22.42
N ALA A 213 -11.33 7.12 23.57
CA ALA A 213 -11.29 8.42 24.23
C ALA A 213 -10.64 9.49 23.33
N LYS A 214 -9.48 9.17 22.73
CA LYS A 214 -8.71 10.07 21.88
C LYS A 214 -9.48 10.45 20.60
N SER A 215 -10.02 9.48 19.88
CA SER A 215 -10.83 9.74 18.68
C SER A 215 -12.14 10.48 19.00
N THR A 216 -12.68 10.30 20.21
CA THR A 216 -13.85 11.05 20.67
C THR A 216 -13.51 12.50 20.99
N ALA A 217 -12.34 12.77 21.56
CA ALA A 217 -11.84 14.13 21.75
C ALA A 217 -11.64 14.85 20.41
N LEU A 218 -11.01 14.18 19.43
CA LEU A 218 -10.85 14.70 18.08
C LEU A 218 -12.20 14.97 17.40
N TYR A 219 -13.15 14.03 17.52
CA TYR A 219 -14.51 14.22 17.01
C TYR A 219 -15.20 15.47 17.60
N ASN A 220 -15.09 15.66 18.92
CA ASN A 220 -15.68 16.82 19.60
C ASN A 220 -15.01 18.13 19.17
N LEU A 221 -13.68 18.13 18.99
CA LEU A 221 -12.95 19.28 18.46
C LEU A 221 -13.42 19.64 17.04
N VAL A 222 -13.50 18.68 16.14
CA VAL A 222 -13.98 18.93 14.76
C VAL A 222 -15.39 19.47 14.75
N ARG A 223 -16.29 18.91 15.57
CA ARG A 223 -17.66 19.40 15.71
C ARG A 223 -17.70 20.86 16.21
N ASP A 224 -16.88 21.21 17.20
CA ASP A 224 -16.77 22.57 17.73
C ASP A 224 -16.20 23.55 16.69
N LEU A 225 -15.11 23.20 16.01
CA LEU A 225 -14.51 24.01 14.95
C LEU A 225 -15.52 24.31 13.84
N LYS A 226 -16.28 23.32 13.40
CA LYS A 226 -17.35 23.52 12.41
C LYS A 226 -18.46 24.41 12.91
N ALA A 227 -18.91 24.24 14.15
CA ALA A 227 -19.94 25.08 14.76
C ALA A 227 -19.50 26.55 14.87
N ARG A 228 -18.20 26.79 15.05
CA ARG A 228 -17.56 28.11 15.08
C ARG A 228 -17.25 28.69 13.71
N GLY A 229 -17.49 27.94 12.62
CA GLY A 229 -17.16 28.36 11.25
C GLY A 229 -15.65 28.38 10.95
N VAL A 230 -14.84 27.67 11.73
CA VAL A 230 -13.40 27.52 11.46
C VAL A 230 -13.20 26.60 10.25
N PRO A 231 -12.30 26.96 9.30
CA PRO A 231 -12.12 26.22 8.05
C PRO A 231 -11.38 24.89 8.27
N ILE A 232 -12.11 23.83 8.58
CA ILE A 232 -11.62 22.46 8.61
C ILE A 232 -12.30 21.65 7.52
N ASP A 233 -11.51 20.98 6.67
CA ASP A 233 -12.03 20.17 5.59
C ASP A 233 -11.96 18.67 5.89
N GLY A 234 -11.01 18.23 6.71
CA GLY A 234 -10.81 16.80 6.94
C GLY A 234 -10.12 16.43 8.24
N VAL A 235 -10.10 15.11 8.47
CA VAL A 235 -9.38 14.43 9.55
C VAL A 235 -8.49 13.36 8.97
N GLY A 236 -7.23 13.34 9.38
CA GLY A 236 -6.28 12.27 9.11
C GLY A 236 -6.24 11.27 10.27
N LEU A 237 -6.35 9.99 9.93
CA LEU A 237 -6.13 8.86 10.83
C LEU A 237 -4.79 8.25 10.40
N GLN A 238 -3.74 8.38 11.22
CA GLN A 238 -2.39 7.96 10.82
C GLN A 238 -2.33 6.45 10.49
N ALA A 239 -2.96 5.61 11.30
CA ALA A 239 -3.00 4.17 11.14
C ALA A 239 -1.61 3.49 11.23
N HIS A 240 -0.78 3.93 12.18
CA HIS A 240 0.40 3.18 12.62
C HIS A 240 -0.01 1.97 13.46
N LEU A 241 -0.36 0.88 12.81
CA LEU A 241 -1.01 -0.26 13.43
C LEU A 241 -0.02 -1.35 13.86
N ILE A 242 -0.49 -2.23 14.74
CA ILE A 242 0.21 -3.43 15.15
C ILE A 242 -0.55 -4.63 14.63
N LEU A 243 0.17 -5.61 14.08
CA LEU A 243 -0.41 -6.87 13.61
C LEU A 243 -1.32 -7.50 14.68
N GLY A 244 -2.55 -7.81 14.33
CA GLY A 244 -3.58 -8.35 15.22
C GLY A 244 -4.35 -7.28 16.02
N GLN A 245 -4.10 -5.98 15.79
CA GLN A 245 -4.71 -4.91 16.57
C GLN A 245 -5.46 -3.87 15.71
N VAL A 246 -5.85 -4.22 14.50
CA VAL A 246 -6.72 -3.34 13.69
C VAL A 246 -8.06 -3.15 14.41
N PRO A 247 -8.47 -1.89 14.71
CA PRO A 247 -9.69 -1.65 15.45
C PRO A 247 -10.94 -2.14 14.70
N SER A 248 -11.72 -2.99 15.34
CA SER A 248 -12.99 -3.50 14.76
C SER A 248 -14.02 -2.39 14.49
N THR A 249 -13.85 -1.22 15.09
CA THR A 249 -14.70 -0.04 14.92
C THR A 249 -14.14 0.97 13.90
N LEU A 250 -13.09 0.62 13.13
CA LEU A 250 -12.44 1.53 12.18
C LEU A 250 -13.44 2.14 11.19
N GLN A 251 -14.20 1.32 10.46
CA GLN A 251 -15.18 1.82 9.50
C GLN A 251 -16.26 2.68 10.16
N GLN A 252 -16.76 2.29 11.34
CA GLN A 252 -17.73 3.06 12.10
C GLN A 252 -17.17 4.43 12.48
N ASN A 253 -15.90 4.49 12.87
CA ASN A 253 -15.26 5.75 13.26
C ASN A 253 -15.00 6.66 12.06
N ILE A 254 -14.58 6.12 10.92
CA ILE A 254 -14.48 6.86 9.64
C ILE A 254 -15.86 7.46 9.30
N GLN A 255 -16.94 6.67 9.36
CA GLN A 255 -18.29 7.13 9.07
C GLN A 255 -18.72 8.24 10.04
N ARG A 256 -18.41 8.12 11.35
CA ARG A 256 -18.72 9.13 12.36
C ARG A 256 -18.12 10.50 12.02
N PHE A 257 -16.87 10.58 11.57
CA PHE A 257 -16.27 11.83 11.12
C PHE A 257 -16.89 12.32 9.79
N ALA A 258 -17.14 11.42 8.85
CA ALA A 258 -17.81 11.74 7.61
C ALA A 258 -19.21 12.36 7.82
N ASP A 259 -19.95 11.91 8.83
CA ASP A 259 -21.26 12.44 9.20
C ASP A 259 -21.21 13.89 9.73
N LEU A 260 -20.06 14.35 10.21
CA LEU A 260 -19.81 15.77 10.50
C LEU A 260 -19.68 16.62 9.23
N GLY A 261 -19.65 16.00 8.05
CA GLY A 261 -19.47 16.67 6.76
C GLY A 261 -18.02 17.09 6.49
N VAL A 262 -17.04 16.40 7.10
CA VAL A 262 -15.61 16.51 6.77
C VAL A 262 -15.13 15.28 6.00
N ASP A 263 -14.06 15.45 5.24
CA ASP A 263 -13.37 14.35 4.60
C ASP A 263 -12.54 13.56 5.63
N VAL A 264 -12.30 12.28 5.38
CA VAL A 264 -11.42 11.44 6.20
C VAL A 264 -10.34 10.88 5.29
N ALA A 265 -9.13 10.75 5.79
CA ALA A 265 -8.04 10.05 5.10
C ALA A 265 -7.33 9.12 6.07
N ILE A 266 -6.94 7.94 5.60
CA ILE A 266 -5.89 7.14 6.22
C ILE A 266 -4.56 7.73 5.73
N THR A 267 -3.72 8.22 6.61
CA THR A 267 -2.63 9.13 6.23
C THR A 267 -1.23 8.53 6.31
N GLU A 268 -1.03 7.49 7.12
CA GLU A 268 0.30 7.00 7.45
C GLU A 268 0.30 5.47 7.70
N LEU A 269 -0.48 4.72 6.93
CA LEU A 269 -0.69 3.29 7.15
C LEU A 269 0.63 2.52 7.12
N ASP A 270 0.94 1.90 8.21
CA ASP A 270 1.84 0.76 8.33
C ASP A 270 1.28 -0.24 9.35
N ILE A 271 1.62 -1.53 9.19
CA ILE A 271 1.19 -2.59 10.12
C ILE A 271 2.42 -3.36 10.56
N ARG A 272 3.05 -2.91 11.65
CA ARG A 272 4.26 -3.52 12.17
C ARG A 272 4.01 -4.86 12.85
N MET A 273 5.02 -5.72 12.81
CA MET A 273 4.98 -7.02 13.49
C MET A 273 6.28 -7.30 14.23
N GLN A 274 6.19 -8.13 15.25
CA GLN A 274 7.38 -8.68 15.91
C GLN A 274 8.13 -9.61 14.94
N LEU A 275 9.41 -9.37 14.72
CA LEU A 275 10.26 -10.21 13.88
C LEU A 275 10.60 -11.54 14.56
N PRO A 276 10.86 -12.64 13.80
CA PRO A 276 10.91 -12.67 12.35
C PRO A 276 9.51 -12.59 11.71
N ALA A 277 9.44 -12.07 10.49
CA ALA A 277 8.25 -12.02 9.66
C ALA A 277 7.97 -13.42 9.09
N THR A 278 7.17 -14.21 9.79
CA THR A 278 6.76 -15.54 9.31
C THR A 278 5.65 -15.40 8.26
N GLU A 279 5.47 -16.41 7.43
CA GLU A 279 4.39 -16.42 6.42
C GLU A 279 2.99 -16.25 7.04
N ALA A 280 2.75 -16.87 8.21
CA ALA A 280 1.49 -16.68 8.93
C ALA A 280 1.24 -15.20 9.29
N LYS A 281 2.27 -14.50 9.77
CA LYS A 281 2.20 -13.07 10.07
C LYS A 281 2.00 -12.23 8.81
N LEU A 282 2.70 -12.55 7.72
CA LEU A 282 2.55 -11.86 6.43
C LEU A 282 1.15 -12.09 5.83
N ALA A 283 0.60 -13.30 5.95
CA ALA A 283 -0.76 -13.61 5.52
C ALA A 283 -1.81 -12.85 6.36
N GLN A 284 -1.61 -12.75 7.67
CA GLN A 284 -2.44 -11.94 8.54
C GLN A 284 -2.34 -10.46 8.18
N GLN A 285 -1.13 -9.94 7.97
CA GLN A 285 -0.89 -8.55 7.55
C GLN A 285 -1.62 -8.23 6.23
N ARG A 286 -1.60 -9.15 5.25
CA ARG A 286 -2.38 -9.04 4.02
C ARG A 286 -3.86 -8.80 4.32
N THR A 287 -4.44 -9.63 5.19
CA THR A 287 -5.84 -9.54 5.59
C THR A 287 -6.15 -8.20 6.27
N GLU A 288 -5.24 -7.72 7.08
CA GLU A 288 -5.40 -6.47 7.82
C GLU A 288 -5.26 -5.24 6.92
N TYR A 289 -4.30 -5.22 5.97
CA TYR A 289 -4.24 -4.18 4.92
C TYR A 289 -5.52 -4.15 4.08
N ASP A 290 -6.02 -5.31 3.66
CA ASP A 290 -7.29 -5.43 2.95
C ASP A 290 -8.45 -4.85 3.76
N ALA A 291 -8.53 -5.16 5.06
CA ALA A 291 -9.59 -4.66 5.94
C ALA A 291 -9.53 -3.13 6.13
N VAL A 292 -8.33 -2.55 6.32
CA VAL A 292 -8.16 -1.11 6.49
C VAL A 292 -8.55 -0.35 5.22
N VAL A 293 -8.07 -0.82 4.06
CA VAL A 293 -8.41 -0.18 2.77
C VAL A 293 -9.90 -0.31 2.46
N LYS A 294 -10.51 -1.47 2.69
CA LYS A 294 -11.96 -1.68 2.53
C LYS A 294 -12.78 -0.77 3.42
N ALA A 295 -12.37 -0.55 4.66
CA ALA A 295 -13.05 0.36 5.58
C ALA A 295 -13.11 1.80 5.01
N CYS A 296 -12.03 2.27 4.38
CA CYS A 296 -12.00 3.55 3.70
C CYS A 296 -12.85 3.54 2.42
N VAL A 297 -12.72 2.50 1.59
CA VAL A 297 -13.49 2.39 0.33
C VAL A 297 -15.00 2.40 0.60
N ALA A 298 -15.45 1.79 1.69
CA ALA A 298 -16.88 1.70 2.07
C ALA A 298 -17.50 3.05 2.45
N VAL A 299 -16.70 4.06 2.81
CA VAL A 299 -17.19 5.38 3.23
C VAL A 299 -16.90 6.41 2.15
N THR A 300 -17.93 7.04 1.61
CA THR A 300 -17.81 7.99 0.48
C THR A 300 -16.82 9.12 0.77
N ARG A 301 -16.87 9.70 2.00
CA ARG A 301 -15.99 10.79 2.41
C ARG A 301 -14.62 10.34 2.92
N CYS A 302 -14.30 9.05 2.95
CA CYS A 302 -12.91 8.62 3.07
C CYS A 302 -12.27 8.75 1.69
N THR A 303 -11.37 9.71 1.53
CA THR A 303 -10.89 10.17 0.22
C THR A 303 -9.58 9.53 -0.20
N ALA A 304 -8.75 9.11 0.76
CA ALA A 304 -7.40 8.62 0.49
C ALA A 304 -6.95 7.57 1.50
N VAL A 305 -6.06 6.68 1.04
CA VAL A 305 -5.22 5.82 1.87
C VAL A 305 -3.77 6.05 1.49
N THR A 306 -2.95 6.47 2.45
CA THR A 306 -1.51 6.69 2.27
C THR A 306 -0.73 5.73 3.16
N VAL A 307 0.20 4.98 2.61
CA VAL A 307 1.14 4.15 3.37
C VAL A 307 2.34 4.99 3.83
N TRP A 308 2.86 4.75 5.05
CA TRP A 308 3.99 5.52 5.58
C TRP A 308 5.32 4.93 5.14
N GLY A 309 5.69 5.25 3.89
CA GLY A 309 6.72 4.54 3.15
C GLY A 309 6.17 3.25 2.54
N PHE A 310 6.61 2.90 1.35
CA PHE A 310 6.11 1.71 0.66
C PHE A 310 7.04 0.49 0.78
N THR A 311 8.29 0.68 1.18
CA THR A 311 9.31 -0.40 1.28
C THR A 311 9.88 -0.53 2.68
N ASP A 312 10.13 -1.75 3.11
CA ASP A 312 10.71 -2.06 4.43
C ASP A 312 12.11 -1.46 4.61
N SER A 313 12.86 -1.23 3.50
CA SER A 313 14.17 -0.58 3.54
C SER A 313 14.13 0.91 3.93
N ASP A 314 12.97 1.53 3.88
CA ASP A 314 12.76 2.96 4.21
C ASP A 314 11.77 3.15 5.39
N SER A 315 11.44 2.08 6.09
CA SER A 315 10.51 2.11 7.22
C SER A 315 11.17 2.67 8.47
N TRP A 316 10.48 3.58 9.16
CA TRP A 316 10.87 4.14 10.45
C TRP A 316 10.75 3.15 11.63
N ILE A 317 10.01 2.06 11.41
CA ILE A 317 9.64 1.10 12.47
C ILE A 317 10.84 0.47 13.16
N PRO A 318 11.87 -0.06 12.47
CA PRO A 318 13.00 -0.70 13.15
C PRO A 318 13.77 0.22 14.09
N ASP A 319 13.90 1.50 13.73
CA ASP A 319 14.62 2.50 14.52
C ASP A 319 13.85 2.90 15.78
N THR A 320 12.51 2.90 15.71
CA THR A 320 11.64 3.32 16.82
C THR A 320 11.21 2.15 17.70
N PHE A 321 11.01 0.97 17.11
CA PHE A 321 10.53 -0.24 17.80
C PHE A 321 11.50 -1.41 17.59
N PRO A 322 12.58 -1.51 18.39
CA PRO A 322 13.58 -2.57 18.23
C PRO A 322 12.95 -3.97 18.22
N GLY A 323 13.33 -4.79 17.23
CA GLY A 323 12.80 -6.13 17.04
C GLY A 323 11.47 -6.21 16.30
N GLN A 324 10.91 -5.08 15.88
CA GLN A 324 9.74 -5.02 15.00
C GLN A 324 10.12 -4.51 13.61
N GLY A 325 9.27 -4.81 12.61
CA GLY A 325 9.53 -4.40 11.23
C GLY A 325 8.55 -5.02 10.25
N ALA A 326 8.99 -5.19 9.01
CA ALA A 326 8.21 -5.75 7.90
C ALA A 326 6.83 -5.09 7.75
N ALA A 327 6.76 -3.76 7.97
CA ALA A 327 5.52 -3.04 8.18
C ALA A 327 4.84 -2.56 6.90
N THR A 328 5.55 -2.49 5.77
CA THR A 328 5.15 -1.82 4.53
C THR A 328 4.73 -2.80 3.42
N PRO A 329 4.13 -2.32 2.31
CA PRO A 329 3.67 -3.19 1.21
C PRO A 329 4.77 -3.89 0.39
N TYR A 330 5.97 -3.32 0.32
CA TYR A 330 7.11 -3.90 -0.40
C TYR A 330 8.21 -4.28 0.58
N ASP A 331 8.98 -5.30 0.25
CA ASP A 331 10.16 -5.70 1.02
C ASP A 331 11.36 -4.76 0.78
N GLU A 332 12.48 -5.07 1.43
CA GLU A 332 13.73 -4.30 1.31
C GLU A 332 14.37 -4.35 -0.09
N ASN A 333 13.94 -5.26 -0.95
CA ASN A 333 14.41 -5.44 -2.33
C ASN A 333 13.39 -4.93 -3.36
N TYR A 334 12.37 -4.19 -2.91
CA TYR A 334 11.27 -3.67 -3.73
C TYR A 334 10.36 -4.74 -4.35
N ALA A 335 10.34 -5.97 -3.81
CA ALA A 335 9.36 -6.97 -4.21
C ALA A 335 8.04 -6.76 -3.47
N PRO A 336 6.89 -6.87 -4.15
CA PRO A 336 5.59 -6.73 -3.50
C PRO A 336 5.35 -7.87 -2.51
N LYS A 337 4.98 -7.51 -1.27
CA LYS A 337 4.65 -8.42 -0.18
C LYS A 337 3.17 -8.81 -0.23
N PRO A 338 2.74 -9.81 0.58
CA PRO A 338 1.32 -10.11 0.76
C PRO A 338 0.47 -8.88 1.13
N ALA A 339 1.03 -7.90 1.86
CA ALA A 339 0.39 -6.63 2.18
C ALA A 339 -0.01 -5.83 0.94
N TYR A 340 0.86 -5.72 -0.08
CA TYR A 340 0.53 -5.11 -1.37
C TYR A 340 -0.69 -5.79 -2.02
N HIS A 341 -0.70 -7.12 -2.03
CA HIS A 341 -1.82 -7.89 -2.57
C HIS A 341 -3.13 -7.70 -1.77
N GLY A 342 -3.04 -7.40 -0.47
CA GLY A 342 -4.18 -6.98 0.34
C GLY A 342 -4.78 -5.67 -0.16
N ILE A 343 -3.94 -4.67 -0.45
CA ILE A 343 -4.38 -3.39 -1.02
C ILE A 343 -5.03 -3.60 -2.40
N VAL A 344 -4.38 -4.35 -3.29
CA VAL A 344 -4.93 -4.69 -4.63
C VAL A 344 -6.32 -5.29 -4.50
N THR A 345 -6.50 -6.30 -3.64
CA THR A 345 -7.78 -6.99 -3.42
C THR A 345 -8.85 -6.03 -2.90
N ALA A 346 -8.51 -5.18 -1.93
CA ALA A 346 -9.42 -4.20 -1.35
C ALA A 346 -9.92 -3.17 -2.36
N LEU A 347 -9.06 -2.80 -3.31
CA LEU A 347 -9.38 -1.89 -4.40
C LEU A 347 -10.12 -2.58 -5.57
N GLY A 348 -10.36 -3.90 -5.47
CA GLY A 348 -11.10 -4.69 -6.46
C GLY A 348 -10.25 -5.15 -7.64
N GLY A 349 -8.93 -5.10 -7.52
CA GLY A 349 -7.99 -5.71 -8.43
C GLY A 349 -7.93 -7.23 -8.24
N THR A 350 -7.43 -7.90 -9.25
CA THR A 350 -7.10 -9.34 -9.20
C THR A 350 -5.60 -9.47 -8.92
N VAL A 351 -5.25 -10.33 -7.98
CA VAL A 351 -3.84 -10.69 -7.77
C VAL A 351 -3.53 -11.83 -8.74
N THR A 352 -2.78 -11.53 -9.78
CA THR A 352 -2.27 -12.55 -10.68
C THR A 352 -1.05 -13.17 -10.01
N GLU A 353 -1.21 -14.36 -9.44
CA GLU A 353 -0.03 -15.10 -8.97
C GLU A 353 0.84 -15.43 -10.19
N PRO A 354 2.19 -15.38 -10.09
CA PRO A 354 3.06 -15.72 -11.19
C PRO A 354 2.66 -17.07 -11.78
N PRO A 355 2.56 -17.21 -13.11
CA PRO A 355 2.20 -18.49 -13.71
C PRO A 355 3.22 -19.53 -13.27
N VAL A 356 2.71 -20.70 -12.82
CA VAL A 356 3.58 -21.84 -12.50
C VAL A 356 4.43 -22.17 -13.73
N PRO A 357 5.75 -22.22 -13.63
CA PRO A 357 6.59 -22.58 -14.76
C PRO A 357 6.12 -23.90 -15.38
N ALA A 358 5.97 -23.93 -16.69
CA ALA A 358 5.63 -25.15 -17.39
C ALA A 358 6.63 -26.26 -16.98
N GLY A 359 6.11 -27.39 -16.47
CA GLY A 359 6.92 -28.48 -15.95
C GLY A 359 7.00 -28.62 -14.43
N CYS A 360 6.34 -27.74 -13.65
CA CYS A 360 6.09 -27.99 -12.23
C CYS A 360 4.65 -28.44 -12.01
N SER A 361 4.42 -29.31 -11.02
CA SER A 361 3.09 -29.88 -10.70
C SER A 361 2.97 -30.18 -9.22
N ALA A 362 1.74 -30.20 -8.70
CA ALA A 362 1.43 -30.70 -7.38
C ALA A 362 0.59 -31.97 -7.46
N ALA A 363 0.79 -32.87 -6.53
CA ALA A 363 0.01 -34.08 -6.38
C ALA A 363 -0.41 -34.28 -4.92
N TYR A 364 -1.68 -34.56 -4.72
CA TYR A 364 -2.28 -34.86 -3.40
C TYR A 364 -2.42 -36.37 -3.22
N SER A 365 -2.19 -36.86 -2.00
CA SER A 365 -2.45 -38.23 -1.62
C SER A 365 -2.95 -38.32 -0.16
N VAL A 366 -3.78 -39.31 0.14
CA VAL A 366 -4.13 -39.67 1.52
C VAL A 366 -3.11 -40.70 2.00
N ALA A 367 -2.24 -40.29 2.93
CA ALA A 367 -1.17 -41.14 3.45
C ALA A 367 -1.70 -42.16 4.47
N ASN A 368 -2.71 -41.78 5.27
CA ASN A 368 -3.39 -42.63 6.23
C ASN A 368 -4.83 -42.13 6.47
N GLN A 369 -5.73 -43.03 6.84
CA GLN A 369 -7.12 -42.73 7.15
C GLN A 369 -7.64 -43.60 8.29
N TRP A 370 -8.44 -43.01 9.19
CA TRP A 370 -9.15 -43.66 10.27
C TRP A 370 -10.59 -43.14 10.39
N ASN A 371 -11.36 -43.63 11.31
CA ASN A 371 -12.83 -43.43 11.37
C ASN A 371 -13.33 -41.98 11.18
N THR A 372 -12.62 -40.99 11.70
CA THR A 372 -13.04 -39.58 11.68
C THR A 372 -11.94 -38.64 11.18
N GLY A 373 -10.77 -39.19 10.81
CA GLY A 373 -9.62 -38.37 10.42
C GLY A 373 -8.78 -39.01 9.32
N PHE A 374 -7.89 -38.23 8.77
CA PHE A 374 -6.92 -38.65 7.76
C PHE A 374 -5.66 -37.79 7.82
N THR A 375 -4.60 -38.34 7.27
CA THR A 375 -3.37 -37.59 6.95
C THR A 375 -3.31 -37.36 5.45
N GLY A 376 -3.35 -36.09 5.03
CA GLY A 376 -3.11 -35.67 3.65
C GLY A 376 -1.64 -35.35 3.42
N ASN A 377 -1.13 -35.68 2.25
CA ASN A 377 0.21 -35.35 1.79
C ASN A 377 0.14 -34.69 0.42
N VAL A 378 0.88 -33.60 0.23
CA VAL A 378 0.99 -32.91 -1.06
C VAL A 378 2.44 -32.83 -1.43
N THR A 379 2.77 -33.26 -2.66
CA THR A 379 4.12 -33.20 -3.18
C THR A 379 4.15 -32.27 -4.39
N ILE A 380 5.00 -31.25 -4.34
CA ILE A 380 5.31 -30.35 -5.45
C ILE A 380 6.59 -30.87 -6.11
N ARG A 381 6.57 -31.02 -7.43
CA ARG A 381 7.70 -31.48 -8.22
C ARG A 381 7.90 -30.60 -9.45
N CYS A 382 9.16 -30.25 -9.75
CA CYS A 382 9.55 -29.63 -11.00
C CYS A 382 10.30 -30.61 -11.89
N ALA A 383 10.01 -30.59 -13.19
CA ALA A 383 10.78 -31.32 -14.19
C ALA A 383 12.17 -30.69 -14.42
N ALA A 384 13.05 -31.39 -15.10
CA ALA A 384 14.35 -30.85 -15.51
C ALA A 384 14.14 -29.57 -16.36
N GLY A 385 14.87 -28.51 -16.02
CA GLY A 385 14.76 -27.20 -16.68
C GLY A 385 13.70 -26.24 -16.05
N SER A 386 12.90 -26.69 -15.08
CA SER A 386 11.91 -25.87 -14.38
C SER A 386 12.24 -25.79 -12.89
N SER A 387 11.99 -24.63 -12.26
CA SER A 387 12.21 -24.42 -10.83
C SER A 387 11.18 -23.43 -10.28
N LEU A 388 10.94 -23.47 -8.97
CA LEU A 388 10.12 -22.50 -8.24
C LEU A 388 11.00 -21.84 -7.18
N SER A 389 10.74 -20.55 -6.90
CA SER A 389 11.30 -19.84 -5.74
C SER A 389 10.31 -19.84 -4.56
N SER A 390 9.03 -19.99 -4.87
CA SER A 390 7.93 -20.12 -3.91
C SER A 390 6.83 -20.99 -4.52
N TRP A 391 5.89 -21.49 -3.69
CA TRP A 391 4.76 -22.23 -4.18
C TRP A 391 3.53 -22.04 -3.31
N ARG A 392 2.38 -22.12 -3.96
CA ARG A 392 1.05 -22.21 -3.34
C ARG A 392 0.29 -23.37 -3.96
N VAL A 393 -0.40 -24.16 -3.15
CA VAL A 393 -1.28 -25.21 -3.63
C VAL A 393 -2.68 -24.97 -3.10
N THR A 394 -3.65 -25.00 -4.00
CA THR A 394 -5.08 -24.81 -3.67
C THR A 394 -5.91 -26.01 -4.09
N TRP A 395 -6.97 -26.29 -3.33
CA TRP A 395 -7.98 -27.29 -3.69
C TRP A 395 -9.31 -27.02 -3.01
N THR A 396 -10.34 -27.68 -3.47
CA THR A 396 -11.66 -27.64 -2.85
C THR A 396 -12.06 -29.06 -2.42
N PHE A 397 -12.39 -29.24 -1.15
CA PHE A 397 -12.91 -30.47 -0.64
C PHE A 397 -14.37 -30.72 -1.07
N GLY A 398 -14.68 -31.92 -1.54
CA GLY A 398 -16.01 -32.26 -2.05
C GLY A 398 -17.00 -32.81 -1.02
N ALA A 399 -16.54 -33.11 0.22
CA ALA A 399 -17.33 -33.85 1.20
C ALA A 399 -17.19 -33.31 2.65
N GLY A 400 -16.99 -31.99 2.79
CA GLY A 400 -16.96 -31.34 4.10
C GLY A 400 -15.73 -31.63 4.96
N GLN A 401 -14.64 -32.09 4.36
CA GLN A 401 -13.38 -32.30 5.05
C GLN A 401 -12.86 -30.98 5.63
N GLN A 402 -12.19 -31.06 6.78
CA GLN A 402 -11.57 -29.92 7.45
C GLN A 402 -10.09 -30.20 7.72
N ILE A 403 -9.23 -29.22 7.45
CA ILE A 403 -7.82 -29.26 7.83
C ILE A 403 -7.68 -28.93 9.32
N GLY A 404 -6.93 -29.74 10.03
CA GLY A 404 -6.44 -29.44 11.38
C GLY A 404 -5.01 -28.90 11.35
N GLN A 405 -4.05 -29.68 11.92
CA GLN A 405 -2.65 -29.32 11.95
C GLN A 405 -1.96 -29.60 10.61
N ALA A 406 -1.25 -28.61 10.05
CA ALA A 406 -0.35 -28.76 8.91
C ALA A 406 1.12 -28.66 9.34
N TRP A 407 2.03 -29.28 8.57
CA TRP A 407 3.49 -29.18 8.72
C TRP A 407 4.14 -28.97 7.37
N ASN A 408 5.27 -28.27 7.37
CA ASN A 408 6.01 -27.85 6.18
C ASN A 408 5.21 -26.96 5.21
N ALA A 409 4.09 -26.39 5.68
CA ALA A 409 3.28 -25.43 4.94
C ALA A 409 2.46 -24.58 5.90
N SER A 410 2.09 -23.38 5.46
CA SER A 410 1.07 -22.56 6.10
C SER A 410 -0.24 -22.74 5.34
N CYS A 411 -1.25 -23.33 6.00
CA CYS A 411 -2.53 -23.65 5.35
C CYS A 411 -3.67 -22.84 5.98
N THR A 412 -4.57 -22.38 5.13
CA THR A 412 -5.85 -21.77 5.51
C THR A 412 -7.00 -22.50 4.83
N GLN A 413 -8.15 -22.57 5.49
CA GLN A 413 -9.37 -23.12 4.91
C GLN A 413 -10.52 -22.15 5.13
N THR A 414 -11.24 -21.84 4.04
CA THR A 414 -12.46 -21.02 4.05
C THR A 414 -13.58 -21.83 3.39
N GLY A 415 -14.53 -22.29 4.19
CA GLY A 415 -15.53 -23.24 3.73
C GLY A 415 -14.89 -24.55 3.27
N ALA A 416 -15.12 -24.93 2.00
CA ALA A 416 -14.52 -26.11 1.39
C ALA A 416 -13.15 -25.85 0.74
N THR A 417 -12.77 -24.59 0.51
CA THR A 417 -11.55 -24.22 -0.21
C THR A 417 -10.37 -24.12 0.74
N VAL A 418 -9.29 -24.80 0.38
CA VAL A 418 -8.01 -24.80 1.11
C VAL A 418 -6.95 -24.13 0.27
N SER A 419 -6.09 -23.33 0.90
CA SER A 419 -4.88 -22.75 0.34
C SER A 419 -3.71 -23.01 1.27
N CYS A 420 -2.65 -23.63 0.76
CA CYS A 420 -1.41 -23.91 1.48
C CYS A 420 -0.22 -23.26 0.73
N ALA A 421 0.58 -22.49 1.42
CA ALA A 421 1.82 -21.89 0.90
C ALA A 421 3.04 -22.52 1.55
N ASN A 422 4.21 -22.37 0.91
CA ASN A 422 5.48 -22.86 1.46
C ASN A 422 5.82 -22.23 2.82
N ALA A 423 6.58 -22.93 3.62
CA ALA A 423 7.26 -22.36 4.78
C ALA A 423 8.51 -21.57 4.31
N SER A 424 9.02 -20.67 5.17
CA SER A 424 10.15 -19.77 4.84
C SER A 424 11.42 -20.49 4.34
N TRP A 425 11.57 -21.79 4.60
CA TRP A 425 12.75 -22.59 4.30
C TRP A 425 12.56 -23.57 3.12
N ASN A 426 11.34 -23.77 2.61
CA ASN A 426 11.06 -24.79 1.59
C ASN A 426 10.32 -24.24 0.34
N GLY A 427 10.34 -22.92 0.13
CA GLY A 427 9.75 -22.32 -1.06
C GLY A 427 10.46 -22.70 -2.35
N GLY A 428 11.79 -22.87 -2.30
CA GLY A 428 12.59 -23.24 -3.46
C GLY A 428 12.41 -24.72 -3.84
N VAL A 429 11.98 -24.98 -5.08
CA VAL A 429 12.01 -26.31 -5.72
C VAL A 429 12.96 -26.24 -6.89
N SER A 430 14.13 -26.90 -6.76
CA SER A 430 15.13 -26.88 -7.81
C SER A 430 14.70 -27.69 -9.05
N SER A 431 15.37 -27.45 -10.16
CA SER A 431 15.18 -28.21 -11.41
C SER A 431 15.32 -29.70 -11.16
N GLY A 432 14.30 -30.47 -11.52
CA GLY A 432 14.21 -31.91 -11.27
C GLY A 432 13.92 -32.28 -9.80
N GLY A 433 13.80 -31.29 -8.92
CA GLY A 433 13.59 -31.48 -7.49
C GLY A 433 12.13 -31.61 -7.08
N SER A 434 11.92 -31.88 -5.77
CA SER A 434 10.58 -31.88 -5.18
C SER A 434 10.62 -31.50 -3.71
N VAL A 435 9.51 -30.93 -3.23
CA VAL A 435 9.22 -30.69 -1.83
C VAL A 435 7.86 -31.24 -1.48
N SER A 436 7.63 -31.58 -0.19
CA SER A 436 6.35 -32.09 0.27
C SER A 436 5.94 -31.44 1.59
N PHE A 437 4.64 -31.28 1.75
CA PHE A 437 4.03 -30.92 3.02
C PHE A 437 2.88 -31.87 3.37
N GLY A 438 2.47 -31.89 4.60
CA GLY A 438 1.37 -32.72 5.01
C GLY A 438 0.47 -32.03 6.04
N PHE A 439 -0.68 -32.64 6.30
CA PHE A 439 -1.62 -32.15 7.29
C PHE A 439 -2.49 -33.30 7.82
N ASN A 440 -3.00 -33.12 9.01
CA ASN A 440 -4.08 -33.95 9.53
C ASN A 440 -5.42 -33.25 9.27
N GLY A 441 -6.40 -34.00 8.87
CA GLY A 441 -7.76 -33.51 8.64
C GLY A 441 -8.82 -34.43 9.22
N THR A 442 -10.05 -33.90 9.26
CA THR A 442 -11.25 -34.67 9.63
C THR A 442 -12.16 -34.83 8.41
N TRP A 443 -12.98 -35.89 8.42
CA TRP A 443 -13.96 -36.16 7.39
C TRP A 443 -15.23 -36.78 7.98
N SER A 444 -16.33 -36.67 7.24
CA SER A 444 -17.62 -37.30 7.60
C SER A 444 -18.29 -37.82 6.32
N GLY A 445 -18.69 -39.08 6.36
CA GLY A 445 -19.35 -39.78 5.22
C GLY A 445 -18.36 -40.27 4.16
N SER A 446 -17.54 -39.42 3.55
CA SER A 446 -16.54 -39.81 2.54
C SER A 446 -15.31 -38.89 2.58
N ASN A 447 -14.19 -39.39 2.08
CA ASN A 447 -12.93 -38.62 1.97
C ASN A 447 -12.36 -38.74 0.53
N PRO A 448 -13.02 -38.16 -0.46
CA PRO A 448 -12.50 -38.17 -1.83
C PRO A 448 -11.21 -37.34 -1.92
N VAL A 449 -10.26 -37.83 -2.73
CA VAL A 449 -9.02 -37.12 -3.06
C VAL A 449 -9.37 -35.92 -3.96
N PRO A 450 -9.06 -34.67 -3.55
CA PRO A 450 -9.32 -33.51 -4.37
C PRO A 450 -8.30 -33.37 -5.49
N THR A 451 -8.67 -32.71 -6.58
CA THR A 451 -7.71 -32.17 -7.54
C THR A 451 -7.04 -30.94 -6.95
N VAL A 452 -5.73 -30.86 -7.02
CA VAL A 452 -4.94 -29.74 -6.52
C VAL A 452 -4.41 -28.90 -7.68
N THR A 453 -4.37 -27.60 -7.45
CA THR A 453 -3.80 -26.62 -8.38
C THR A 453 -2.56 -26.02 -7.71
N LEU A 454 -1.42 -26.05 -8.43
CA LEU A 454 -0.18 -25.38 -8.05
C LEU A 454 -0.25 -23.95 -8.61
N GLY A 455 0.08 -22.95 -7.79
CA GLY A 455 0.14 -21.53 -8.11
C GLY A 455 1.43 -20.89 -7.58
#